data_9ab249654aa67050e8776091033f5069
#
_entry.id   9ab249654aa67050e8776091033f5069
#
_cell.length_a   1.000
_cell.length_b   1.000
_cell.length_c   1.000
_cell.angle_alpha   90.00
_cell.angle_beta   90.00
_cell.angle_gamma   90.00
#
_symmetry.space_group_name_H-M   'P 1'
#
loop_
_entity.id
_entity.type
_entity.pdbx_description
1 polymer ?
#
loop_
_entity_poly.entity_id
_entity_poly.type
_entity_poly.pdbx_seq_one_letter_code
_entity_poly.pdbx_strand_id
1 'polypeptide(L)'
;MGRKEYNRQAPKRDRNDDDQASKRRKTMHNGESEPTAFSTEFSKEEIESEVRKPKHKVAVMIGYAGTGYKGLQINTKEKTIEGDMFKAFVAAGAISKANANDPKKSALVRCARTDKGVHAAGNVLSLKLITEDPNVVENINSHLPDQIRVWGIERTTGSFNCYQMCDSRWYEYLIPTYSFIPPHPKSFLGKELLQAAEKEGVLEKFNQLQEDAASFWTDAEKEFVQPILDNLDPQLAADVMEAIHAAEESNEPIGKNIKKNKAEGKDGAEIKEETKEEPITNNEAETEGELAPKEEPVAVEVNEDGDVKQSPKPAAEVEKEEPEAMQGIETTGEPVVKDETNQDGEAKPEADGVQEISKSILTPLEKAVKEVKAAYIKAKKAYRIHESRRQRVQEALNQYVGTYNYHNYTILKNYSDPSSRRHIKSFKIGPKPIIIHDTEWLSLKVHGQSFMMHQIRKMVAMAALVVRCASPMELIKETYTAAKISIPKAPSLGLLLEAPVFHNYNEKVAKDFDREKLDFEKYREKMDEFKQREIYDRIFRVENTENQFHTFFHHLDHHRSDYFLWLTASGISAGRQRGAGKDALDASDDEADVNGEEG
;
A
#
# COMPACT_ATOMS: atom_id res chain seq x y z
N MET A 1 12.32 -56.48 39.49
CA MET A 1 13.29 -55.73 40.30
C MET A 1 13.18 -54.25 39.89
N GLY A 2 12.54 -53.47 40.58
CA GLY A 2 12.82 -52.22 41.25
C GLY A 2 12.71 -50.98 40.34
N ARG A 3 11.50 -50.43 40.11
CA ARG A 3 11.33 -49.05 39.68
C ARG A 3 11.58 -48.12 40.88
N LYS A 4 12.59 -47.23 40.77
CA LYS A 4 12.82 -46.13 41.70
C LYS A 4 11.99 -44.93 41.24
N GLU A 5 11.01 -44.54 41.99
CA GLU A 5 10.28 -43.25 41.93
C GLU A 5 11.22 -42.14 42.39
N TYR A 6 11.42 -41.14 41.53
CA TYR A 6 12.05 -39.85 41.87
C TYR A 6 10.95 -38.81 42.06
N ASN A 7 10.59 -38.61 43.32
CA ASN A 7 9.76 -37.52 43.77
C ASN A 7 10.60 -36.22 43.79
N ARG A 8 10.41 -35.29 42.83
CA ARG A 8 10.92 -33.93 42.91
C ARG A 8 9.75 -32.99 43.18
N GLN A 9 9.61 -32.60 44.41
CA GLN A 9 8.82 -31.46 44.83
C GLN A 9 9.48 -30.17 44.31
N ALA A 10 8.82 -29.46 43.39
CA ALA A 10 9.16 -28.08 43.02
C ALA A 10 8.56 -27.12 44.07
N PRO A 11 9.28 -26.07 44.49
CA PRO A 11 8.74 -25.09 45.44
C PRO A 11 7.57 -24.30 44.81
N LYS A 12 6.47 -24.20 45.55
CA LYS A 12 5.32 -23.35 45.24
C LYS A 12 5.81 -21.89 45.26
N ARG A 13 5.76 -21.22 44.12
CA ARG A 13 5.90 -19.76 44.03
C ARG A 13 4.58 -19.15 44.53
N ASP A 14 4.64 -18.36 45.58
CA ASP A 14 3.58 -17.50 46.03
C ASP A 14 3.19 -16.53 44.91
N ARG A 15 1.97 -16.61 44.43
CA ARG A 15 1.40 -15.64 43.50
C ARG A 15 1.03 -14.41 44.30
N ASN A 16 1.68 -13.32 44.01
CA ASN A 16 1.46 -12.02 44.60
C ASN A 16 0.02 -11.56 44.41
N ASP A 17 -0.58 -11.08 45.47
CA ASP A 17 -1.93 -10.48 45.56
C ASP A 17 -2.14 -9.23 44.67
N ASP A 18 -1.08 -8.69 44.06
CA ASP A 18 -1.12 -7.54 43.17
C ASP A 18 -1.85 -7.80 41.82
N ASP A 19 -1.91 -9.05 41.35
CA ASP A 19 -2.67 -9.43 40.14
C ASP A 19 -4.19 -9.44 40.31
N GLN A 20 -4.69 -9.52 41.56
CA GLN A 20 -6.13 -9.44 41.83
C GLN A 20 -6.62 -7.99 41.93
N ALA A 21 -5.76 -7.05 42.33
CA ALA A 21 -6.09 -5.62 42.39
C ALA A 21 -6.18 -5.00 40.98
N SER A 22 -5.34 -5.44 40.04
CA SER A 22 -5.38 -4.97 38.66
C SER A 22 -6.59 -5.51 37.87
N LYS A 23 -7.06 -6.73 38.17
CA LYS A 23 -8.29 -7.29 37.58
C LYS A 23 -9.56 -6.65 38.15
N ARG A 24 -9.57 -6.24 39.43
CA ARG A 24 -10.72 -5.53 40.04
C ARG A 24 -10.86 -4.08 39.59
N ARG A 25 -9.76 -3.39 39.20
CA ARG A 25 -9.82 -2.02 38.65
C ARG A 25 -10.40 -1.94 37.23
N LYS A 26 -10.43 -3.04 36.44
CA LYS A 26 -11.05 -3.08 35.11
C LYS A 26 -12.56 -3.27 35.11
N THR A 27 -13.20 -3.53 36.24
CA THR A 27 -14.65 -3.81 36.36
C THR A 27 -15.49 -2.66 36.96
N MET A 28 -14.89 -1.51 37.27
CA MET A 28 -15.62 -0.33 37.72
C MET A 28 -15.29 0.91 36.85
N HIS A 29 -15.55 0.81 35.58
CA HIS A 29 -15.81 1.97 34.71
C HIS A 29 -17.18 1.75 34.06
N ASN A 30 -18.23 2.03 34.84
CA ASN A 30 -19.53 2.42 34.32
C ASN A 30 -19.41 3.88 33.81
N GLY A 31 -18.67 4.06 32.74
CA GLY A 31 -18.69 5.23 31.88
C GLY A 31 -19.40 4.82 30.62
N GLU A 32 -20.38 5.58 30.20
CA GLU A 32 -20.98 5.53 28.87
C GLU A 32 -19.83 5.44 27.88
N SER A 33 -19.69 4.30 27.20
CA SER A 33 -18.64 4.14 26.19
C SER A 33 -19.01 5.06 25.04
N GLU A 34 -18.13 5.98 24.68
CA GLU A 34 -18.32 6.79 23.49
C GLU A 34 -18.72 5.89 22.31
N PRO A 35 -19.73 6.29 21.51
CA PRO A 35 -20.21 5.49 20.40
C PRO A 35 -19.05 5.20 19.43
N THR A 36 -18.76 3.92 19.23
CA THR A 36 -17.68 3.52 18.32
C THR A 36 -18.13 3.71 16.86
N ALA A 37 -17.20 3.98 15.94
CA ALA A 37 -17.48 4.23 14.53
C ALA A 37 -18.28 3.11 13.83
N PHE A 38 -18.36 1.92 14.44
CA PHE A 38 -19.01 0.73 13.87
C PHE A 38 -20.15 0.16 14.71
N SER A 39 -20.37 0.59 15.96
CA SER A 39 -21.41 0.04 16.82
C SER A 39 -22.79 0.55 16.43
N THR A 40 -23.77 -0.36 16.48
CA THR A 40 -25.19 -0.04 16.44
C THR A 40 -25.76 -0.41 17.79
N GLU A 41 -26.33 0.57 18.51
CA GLU A 41 -26.94 0.34 19.81
C GLU A 41 -28.41 -0.02 19.64
N PHE A 42 -28.84 -1.06 20.34
CA PHE A 42 -30.23 -1.49 20.42
C PHE A 42 -30.70 -1.46 21.87
N SER A 43 -31.97 -1.15 22.08
CA SER A 43 -32.59 -1.21 23.41
C SER A 43 -32.61 -2.65 23.93
N LYS A 44 -32.68 -2.81 25.25
CA LYS A 44 -32.80 -4.14 25.87
C LYS A 44 -34.06 -4.88 25.39
N GLU A 45 -35.17 -4.16 25.20
CA GLU A 45 -36.44 -4.69 24.72
C GLU A 45 -36.32 -5.22 23.27
N GLU A 46 -35.60 -4.50 22.39
CA GLU A 46 -35.33 -4.95 21.03
C GLU A 46 -34.45 -6.20 20.98
N ILE A 47 -33.48 -6.32 21.91
CA ILE A 47 -32.61 -7.50 22.01
C ILE A 47 -33.39 -8.71 22.53
N GLU A 48 -34.25 -8.53 23.53
CA GLU A 48 -35.07 -9.59 24.13
C GLU A 48 -36.16 -10.07 23.19
N SER A 49 -36.72 -9.20 22.37
CA SER A 49 -37.73 -9.54 21.35
C SER A 49 -37.19 -10.28 20.14
N GLU A 50 -35.84 -10.30 19.94
CA GLU A 50 -35.22 -10.95 18.79
C GLU A 50 -35.29 -12.48 18.87
N VAL A 51 -35.92 -13.11 17.87
CA VAL A 51 -35.95 -14.58 17.76
C VAL A 51 -34.55 -15.11 17.45
N ARG A 52 -34.05 -16.02 18.30
CA ARG A 52 -32.72 -16.63 18.10
C ARG A 52 -32.72 -17.54 16.89
N LYS A 53 -31.79 -17.26 15.97
CA LYS A 53 -31.55 -18.04 14.75
C LYS A 53 -30.20 -18.74 14.82
N PRO A 54 -30.02 -19.91 14.17
CA PRO A 54 -28.73 -20.60 14.14
C PRO A 54 -27.70 -19.79 13.39
N LYS A 55 -26.43 -19.85 13.87
CA LYS A 55 -25.28 -19.16 13.29
C LYS A 55 -24.31 -20.18 12.73
N HIS A 56 -23.92 -20.00 11.47
CA HIS A 56 -22.98 -20.87 10.79
C HIS A 56 -21.64 -20.18 10.58
N LYS A 57 -20.54 -20.94 10.64
CA LYS A 57 -19.22 -20.45 10.23
C LYS A 57 -19.21 -20.34 8.72
N VAL A 58 -18.88 -19.14 8.21
CA VAL A 58 -18.89 -18.83 6.78
C VAL A 58 -17.62 -18.16 6.34
N ALA A 59 -17.34 -18.23 5.05
CA ALA A 59 -16.45 -17.37 4.31
C ALA A 59 -17.28 -16.36 3.53
N VAL A 60 -17.07 -15.08 3.77
CA VAL A 60 -17.68 -13.98 3.03
C VAL A 60 -16.66 -13.45 2.04
N MET A 61 -16.94 -13.62 0.77
CA MET A 61 -16.10 -13.11 -0.34
C MET A 61 -16.53 -11.69 -0.66
N ILE A 62 -15.58 -10.76 -0.66
CA ILE A 62 -15.82 -9.32 -0.70
C ILE A 62 -14.90 -8.61 -1.69
N GLY A 63 -15.37 -7.48 -2.23
CA GLY A 63 -14.56 -6.50 -2.94
C GLY A 63 -14.80 -5.10 -2.41
N TYR A 64 -13.79 -4.23 -2.51
CA TYR A 64 -13.90 -2.84 -2.05
C TYR A 64 -12.89 -1.90 -2.69
N ALA A 65 -13.29 -0.64 -2.87
CA ALA A 65 -12.40 0.47 -3.16
C ALA A 65 -12.01 1.15 -1.84
N GLY A 66 -10.72 1.14 -1.50
CA GLY A 66 -10.21 1.62 -0.20
C GLY A 66 -10.13 3.15 -0.06
N THR A 67 -10.32 3.91 -1.14
CA THR A 67 -10.25 5.38 -1.09
C THR A 67 -11.26 5.94 -0.09
N GLY A 68 -10.80 6.81 0.80
CA GLY A 68 -11.61 7.41 1.86
C GLY A 68 -11.73 6.58 3.14
N TYR A 69 -11.19 5.36 3.15
CA TYR A 69 -11.13 4.49 4.32
C TYR A 69 -9.74 4.45 4.94
N LYS A 70 -9.68 4.26 6.26
CA LYS A 70 -8.44 4.09 7.03
C LYS A 70 -7.95 2.64 7.05
N GLY A 71 -8.18 1.91 5.95
CA GLY A 71 -7.85 0.52 5.77
C GLY A 71 -9.03 -0.43 5.98
N LEU A 72 -8.74 -1.74 5.92
CA LEU A 72 -9.76 -2.78 6.09
C LEU A 72 -10.19 -2.95 7.54
N GLN A 73 -9.21 -3.11 8.45
CA GLN A 73 -9.43 -3.56 9.82
C GLN A 73 -10.24 -2.58 10.64
N ILE A 74 -11.25 -3.09 11.34
CA ILE A 74 -12.13 -2.31 12.19
C ILE A 74 -11.34 -1.53 13.27
N ASN A 75 -11.71 -0.26 13.44
CA ASN A 75 -11.14 0.67 14.39
C ASN A 75 -12.28 1.40 15.12
N THR A 76 -12.10 1.70 16.39
CA THR A 76 -13.14 2.35 17.22
C THR A 76 -13.40 3.80 16.82
N LYS A 77 -12.40 4.50 16.29
CA LYS A 77 -12.44 5.95 16.03
C LYS A 77 -12.61 6.32 14.56
N GLU A 78 -12.23 5.44 13.64
CA GLU A 78 -12.09 5.78 12.23
C GLU A 78 -12.97 4.93 11.33
N LYS A 79 -13.34 5.48 10.18
CA LYS A 79 -14.12 4.79 9.14
C LYS A 79 -13.25 3.72 8.47
N THR A 80 -13.66 2.45 8.55
CA THR A 80 -12.97 1.29 7.96
C THR A 80 -13.93 0.43 7.15
N ILE A 81 -13.40 -0.36 6.22
CA ILE A 81 -14.21 -1.28 5.38
C ILE A 81 -14.97 -2.29 6.25
N GLU A 82 -14.30 -2.93 7.22
CA GLU A 82 -14.96 -3.87 8.15
C GLU A 82 -16.01 -3.20 9.03
N GLY A 83 -15.83 -1.93 9.38
CA GLY A 83 -16.81 -1.15 10.14
C GLY A 83 -18.13 -1.02 9.40
N ASP A 84 -18.09 -0.59 8.14
CA ASP A 84 -19.29 -0.47 7.30
C ASP A 84 -19.89 -1.84 6.98
N MET A 85 -19.08 -2.86 6.72
CA MET A 85 -19.56 -4.23 6.54
C MET A 85 -20.23 -4.79 7.79
N PHE A 86 -19.66 -4.55 8.97
CA PHE A 86 -20.25 -5.02 10.22
C PHE A 86 -21.63 -4.39 10.48
N LYS A 87 -21.78 -3.09 10.20
CA LYS A 87 -23.08 -2.40 10.22
C LYS A 87 -24.06 -3.03 9.24
N ALA A 88 -23.63 -3.32 8.01
CA ALA A 88 -24.47 -3.94 7.00
C ALA A 88 -24.91 -5.36 7.40
N PHE A 89 -24.02 -6.17 8.01
CA PHE A 89 -24.38 -7.49 8.55
C PHE A 89 -25.44 -7.41 9.65
N VAL A 90 -25.33 -6.40 10.52
CA VAL A 90 -26.34 -6.16 11.57
C VAL A 90 -27.67 -5.71 10.97
N ALA A 91 -27.65 -4.74 10.06
CA ALA A 91 -28.84 -4.19 9.43
C ALA A 91 -29.60 -5.25 8.59
N ALA A 92 -28.89 -6.14 7.91
CA ALA A 92 -29.45 -7.26 7.17
C ALA A 92 -29.91 -8.44 8.06
N GLY A 93 -29.77 -8.33 9.39
CA GLY A 93 -30.12 -9.43 10.31
C GLY A 93 -29.20 -10.66 10.26
N ALA A 94 -28.07 -10.56 9.55
CA ALA A 94 -27.04 -11.60 9.49
C ALA A 94 -26.22 -11.71 10.78
N ILE A 95 -26.17 -10.63 11.59
CA ILE A 95 -25.66 -10.61 12.97
C ILE A 95 -26.80 -10.18 13.89
N SER A 96 -27.00 -10.92 14.97
CA SER A 96 -28.08 -10.62 15.96
C SER A 96 -27.81 -9.31 16.69
N LYS A 97 -28.88 -8.60 17.06
CA LYS A 97 -28.83 -7.35 17.84
C LYS A 97 -27.98 -7.47 19.11
N ALA A 98 -28.06 -8.62 19.80
CA ALA A 98 -27.23 -8.93 20.97
C ALA A 98 -25.70 -8.95 20.71
N ASN A 99 -25.28 -9.08 19.45
CA ASN A 99 -23.85 -9.10 19.05
C ASN A 99 -23.43 -7.84 18.27
N ALA A 100 -24.32 -6.87 18.08
CA ALA A 100 -24.11 -5.71 17.20
C ALA A 100 -23.00 -4.76 17.66
N ASN A 101 -22.64 -4.78 18.92
CA ASN A 101 -21.65 -3.88 19.52
C ASN A 101 -20.23 -4.48 19.62
N ASP A 102 -20.04 -5.77 19.27
CA ASP A 102 -18.73 -6.42 19.44
C ASP A 102 -18.46 -7.44 18.32
N PRO A 103 -17.61 -7.11 17.34
CA PRO A 103 -17.22 -8.01 16.26
C PRO A 103 -16.57 -9.32 16.75
N LYS A 104 -15.95 -9.33 17.94
CA LYS A 104 -15.32 -10.52 18.53
C LYS A 104 -16.36 -11.62 18.81
N LYS A 105 -17.61 -11.23 19.16
CA LYS A 105 -18.72 -12.19 19.38
C LYS A 105 -19.08 -12.99 18.13
N SER A 106 -18.81 -12.45 16.94
CA SER A 106 -19.01 -13.11 15.65
C SER A 106 -17.78 -13.89 15.19
N ALA A 107 -16.68 -13.89 15.95
CA ALA A 107 -15.39 -14.52 15.58
C ALA A 107 -14.89 -14.06 14.19
N LEU A 108 -14.95 -12.74 13.94
CA LEU A 108 -14.52 -12.09 12.70
C LEU A 108 -13.00 -12.22 12.53
N VAL A 109 -12.57 -12.79 11.40
CA VAL A 109 -11.18 -12.88 10.96
C VAL A 109 -11.10 -12.47 9.49
N ARG A 110 -10.05 -11.76 9.10
CA ARG A 110 -9.76 -11.31 7.72
C ARG A 110 -8.64 -12.12 7.11
N CYS A 111 -8.74 -12.45 5.81
CA CYS A 111 -7.71 -13.19 5.09
C CYS A 111 -6.45 -12.34 4.85
N ALA A 112 -6.63 -11.11 4.39
CA ALA A 112 -5.54 -10.17 4.18
C ALA A 112 -5.93 -8.80 4.76
N ARG A 113 -5.01 -8.17 5.50
CA ARG A 113 -5.13 -6.77 5.92
C ARG A 113 -4.70 -5.90 4.75
N THR A 114 -5.43 -4.83 4.48
CA THR A 114 -5.07 -3.81 3.50
C THR A 114 -4.92 -2.47 4.20
N ASP A 115 -3.88 -1.73 3.81
CA ASP A 115 -3.55 -0.43 4.38
C ASP A 115 -4.57 0.65 3.96
N LYS A 116 -4.46 1.85 4.53
CA LYS A 116 -5.23 3.04 4.16
C LYS A 116 -5.19 3.27 2.64
N GLY A 117 -6.36 3.37 2.02
CA GLY A 117 -6.51 3.65 0.59
C GLY A 117 -6.29 2.45 -0.34
N VAL A 118 -5.87 1.28 0.15
CA VAL A 118 -5.65 0.07 -0.66
C VAL A 118 -6.96 -0.61 -1.03
N HIS A 119 -7.07 -1.05 -2.29
CA HIS A 119 -8.26 -1.68 -2.87
C HIS A 119 -8.20 -3.21 -2.79
N ALA A 120 -9.36 -3.87 -2.96
CA ALA A 120 -9.44 -5.30 -3.19
C ALA A 120 -10.58 -5.64 -4.16
N ALA A 121 -10.28 -6.38 -5.22
CA ALA A 121 -11.29 -7.01 -6.05
C ALA A 121 -11.84 -8.26 -5.35
N GLY A 122 -10.98 -9.03 -4.69
CA GLY A 122 -11.34 -10.19 -3.90
C GLY A 122 -10.59 -10.25 -2.57
N ASN A 123 -11.32 -10.31 -1.45
CA ASN A 123 -10.80 -10.65 -0.12
C ASN A 123 -11.79 -11.56 0.59
N VAL A 124 -11.41 -12.18 1.69
CA VAL A 124 -12.28 -13.09 2.44
C VAL A 124 -12.30 -12.70 3.92
N LEU A 125 -13.51 -12.60 4.47
CA LEU A 125 -13.74 -12.56 5.90
C LEU A 125 -14.30 -13.90 6.36
N SER A 126 -13.83 -14.46 7.47
CA SER A 126 -14.45 -15.62 8.10
C SER A 126 -15.04 -15.25 9.44
N LEU A 127 -16.35 -15.50 9.60
CA LEU A 127 -17.08 -15.18 10.82
C LEU A 127 -18.29 -16.12 10.98
N LYS A 128 -19.07 -15.93 12.02
CA LYS A 128 -20.34 -16.62 12.25
C LYS A 128 -21.50 -15.70 11.85
N LEU A 129 -22.28 -16.10 10.84
CA LEU A 129 -23.46 -15.37 10.38
C LEU A 129 -24.73 -16.25 10.46
N ILE A 130 -25.87 -15.60 10.53
CA ILE A 130 -27.19 -16.14 10.25
C ILE A 130 -27.36 -16.12 8.74
N THR A 131 -27.59 -17.28 8.13
CA THR A 131 -27.65 -17.45 6.67
C THR A 131 -28.92 -18.20 6.23
N GLU A 132 -30.01 -18.08 6.99
CA GLU A 132 -31.28 -18.74 6.69
C GLU A 132 -32.05 -18.03 5.57
N ASP A 133 -31.84 -16.73 5.42
CA ASP A 133 -32.43 -15.94 4.36
C ASP A 133 -31.70 -16.27 3.03
N PRO A 134 -32.39 -16.78 2.01
CA PRO A 134 -31.78 -17.05 0.70
C PRO A 134 -31.26 -15.80 0.01
N ASN A 135 -31.78 -14.62 0.33
CA ASN A 135 -31.38 -13.32 -0.23
C ASN A 135 -30.41 -12.55 0.70
N VAL A 136 -29.73 -13.24 1.62
CA VAL A 136 -28.85 -12.59 2.62
C VAL A 136 -27.76 -11.74 1.98
N VAL A 137 -27.21 -12.14 0.83
CA VAL A 137 -26.17 -11.39 0.10
C VAL A 137 -26.73 -10.09 -0.46
N GLU A 138 -27.89 -10.13 -1.10
CA GLU A 138 -28.59 -8.96 -1.64
C GLU A 138 -28.98 -7.99 -0.53
N ASN A 139 -29.50 -8.52 0.59
CA ASN A 139 -29.86 -7.73 1.76
C ASN A 139 -28.63 -7.05 2.38
N ILE A 140 -27.49 -7.73 2.48
CA ILE A 140 -26.26 -7.09 2.97
C ILE A 140 -25.81 -6.00 1.99
N ASN A 141 -25.80 -6.28 0.69
CA ASN A 141 -25.37 -5.34 -0.34
C ASN A 141 -26.25 -4.08 -0.42
N SER A 142 -27.54 -4.17 -0.08
CA SER A 142 -28.44 -3.00 -0.03
C SER A 142 -28.10 -2.01 1.09
N HIS A 143 -27.36 -2.45 2.11
CA HIS A 143 -26.87 -1.62 3.22
C HIS A 143 -25.41 -1.18 3.06
N LEU A 144 -24.73 -1.57 1.95
CA LEU A 144 -23.35 -1.20 1.67
C LEU A 144 -23.28 -0.06 0.64
N PRO A 145 -22.30 0.86 0.77
CA PRO A 145 -22.04 1.84 -0.27
C PRO A 145 -21.53 1.14 -1.55
N ASP A 146 -21.64 1.82 -2.71
CA ASP A 146 -21.26 1.25 -4.01
C ASP A 146 -19.82 0.76 -4.06
N GLN A 147 -18.94 1.35 -3.29
CA GLN A 147 -17.51 0.97 -3.24
C GLN A 147 -17.19 -0.27 -2.38
N ILE A 148 -18.20 -0.93 -1.78
CA ILE A 148 -18.04 -2.21 -1.05
C ILE A 148 -19.10 -3.19 -1.53
N ARG A 149 -18.71 -4.43 -1.86
CA ARG A 149 -19.63 -5.49 -2.29
C ARG A 149 -19.29 -6.82 -1.65
N VAL A 150 -20.32 -7.56 -1.28
CA VAL A 150 -20.26 -8.98 -0.98
C VAL A 150 -20.56 -9.74 -2.27
N TRP A 151 -19.63 -10.59 -2.71
CA TRP A 151 -19.81 -11.43 -3.89
C TRP A 151 -20.66 -12.65 -3.57
N GLY A 152 -20.35 -13.30 -2.44
CA GLY A 152 -21.04 -14.48 -1.97
C GLY A 152 -20.64 -14.86 -0.55
N ILE A 153 -21.42 -15.75 0.03
CA ILE A 153 -21.26 -16.29 1.36
C ILE A 153 -21.30 -17.81 1.29
N GLU A 154 -20.16 -18.46 1.58
CA GLU A 154 -20.05 -19.91 1.54
C GLU A 154 -19.98 -20.49 2.95
N ARG A 155 -20.80 -21.52 3.22
CA ARG A 155 -20.76 -22.23 4.51
C ARG A 155 -19.52 -23.09 4.60
N THR A 156 -18.74 -22.90 5.67
CA THR A 156 -17.47 -23.58 5.89
C THR A 156 -17.52 -24.56 7.07
N THR A 157 -16.40 -25.25 7.34
CA THR A 157 -16.24 -26.02 8.57
C THR A 157 -16.19 -25.11 9.80
N GLY A 158 -16.55 -25.61 10.97
CA GLY A 158 -16.55 -24.83 12.21
C GLY A 158 -15.19 -24.24 12.61
N SER A 159 -14.10 -24.91 12.21
CA SER A 159 -12.71 -24.51 12.44
C SER A 159 -12.11 -23.61 11.37
N PHE A 160 -12.88 -23.26 10.32
CA PHE A 160 -12.36 -22.45 9.22
C PHE A 160 -11.83 -21.08 9.69
N ASN A 161 -10.60 -20.79 9.29
CA ASN A 161 -9.96 -19.51 9.51
C ASN A 161 -9.34 -19.06 8.18
N CYS A 162 -9.89 -17.99 7.57
CA CYS A 162 -9.48 -17.51 6.27
C CYS A 162 -8.02 -17.03 6.22
N TYR A 163 -7.45 -16.56 7.33
CA TYR A 163 -6.05 -16.16 7.39
C TYR A 163 -5.10 -17.36 7.34
N GLN A 164 -5.38 -18.39 8.16
CA GLN A 164 -4.52 -19.57 8.31
C GLN A 164 -4.64 -20.54 7.13
N MET A 165 -5.85 -20.64 6.53
CA MET A 165 -6.11 -21.59 5.43
C MET A 165 -5.87 -20.98 4.04
N CYS A 166 -5.41 -19.75 3.95
CA CYS A 166 -5.04 -19.12 2.70
C CYS A 166 -3.62 -19.55 2.27
N ASP A 167 -3.52 -20.17 1.10
CA ASP A 167 -2.25 -20.69 0.56
C ASP A 167 -1.37 -19.61 -0.04
N SER A 168 -1.97 -18.62 -0.67
CA SER A 168 -1.25 -17.54 -1.35
C SER A 168 -2.21 -16.42 -1.74
N ARG A 169 -1.65 -15.28 -2.19
CA ARG A 169 -2.41 -14.10 -2.56
C ARG A 169 -1.89 -13.53 -3.86
N TRP A 170 -2.82 -13.08 -4.71
CA TRP A 170 -2.53 -12.30 -5.90
C TRP A 170 -2.79 -10.84 -5.63
N TYR A 171 -1.84 -10.00 -6.04
CA TYR A 171 -1.99 -8.55 -6.05
C TYR A 171 -1.66 -7.99 -7.42
N GLU A 172 -2.27 -6.88 -7.74
CA GLU A 172 -1.93 -6.02 -8.86
C GLU A 172 -1.47 -4.66 -8.34
N TYR A 173 -0.50 -4.07 -9.00
CA TYR A 173 -0.08 -2.70 -8.74
C TYR A 173 -0.08 -1.94 -10.06
N LEU A 174 -0.93 -0.91 -10.16
CA LEU A 174 -0.98 -0.01 -11.31
C LEU A 174 0.00 1.15 -11.08
N ILE A 175 0.88 1.38 -12.05
CA ILE A 175 1.89 2.42 -12.00
C ILE A 175 1.97 3.15 -13.34
N PRO A 176 1.94 4.51 -13.34
CA PRO A 176 2.14 5.25 -14.58
C PRO A 176 3.57 5.09 -15.09
N THR A 177 3.73 4.96 -16.41
CA THR A 177 5.05 4.68 -17.03
C THR A 177 6.05 5.78 -16.83
N TYR A 178 5.60 7.02 -16.65
CA TYR A 178 6.49 8.13 -16.31
C TYR A 178 7.22 7.97 -14.97
N SER A 179 6.78 7.04 -14.11
CA SER A 179 7.50 6.67 -12.89
C SER A 179 8.88 6.07 -13.15
N PHE A 180 9.13 5.63 -14.37
CA PHE A 180 10.41 5.04 -14.81
C PHE A 180 11.32 6.01 -15.57
N ILE A 181 10.91 7.26 -15.76
CA ILE A 181 11.76 8.32 -16.33
C ILE A 181 12.94 8.59 -15.38
N PRO A 182 14.17 8.79 -15.88
CA PRO A 182 15.30 9.17 -15.05
C PRO A 182 15.01 10.41 -14.18
N PRO A 183 15.66 10.57 -13.02
CA PRO A 183 15.63 11.84 -12.29
C PRO A 183 16.07 13.00 -13.20
N HIS A 184 15.50 14.18 -12.97
CA HIS A 184 15.91 15.36 -13.75
C HIS A 184 17.40 15.65 -13.53
N PRO A 185 18.22 15.93 -14.58
CA PRO A 185 19.67 16.12 -14.42
C PRO A 185 20.06 17.24 -13.46
N LYS A 186 19.20 18.25 -13.31
CA LYS A 186 19.40 19.37 -12.36
C LYS A 186 18.91 19.08 -10.94
N SER A 187 18.16 17.98 -10.70
CA SER A 187 17.73 17.57 -9.36
C SER A 187 18.91 17.07 -8.52
N PHE A 188 18.73 17.02 -7.19
CA PHE A 188 19.78 16.51 -6.30
C PHE A 188 20.19 15.08 -6.68
N LEU A 189 19.23 14.15 -6.73
CA LEU A 189 19.52 12.74 -7.06
C LEU A 189 20.11 12.59 -8.47
N GLY A 190 19.63 13.37 -9.46
CA GLY A 190 20.17 13.33 -10.82
C GLY A 190 21.65 13.72 -10.89
N LYS A 191 22.06 14.74 -10.13
CA LYS A 191 23.47 15.16 -10.03
C LYS A 191 24.33 14.10 -9.35
N GLU A 192 23.87 13.55 -8.23
CA GLU A 192 24.61 12.51 -7.49
C GLU A 192 24.81 11.23 -8.30
N LEU A 193 23.80 10.81 -9.09
CA LEU A 193 23.91 9.66 -9.99
C LEU A 193 25.01 9.86 -11.05
N LEU A 194 25.04 11.03 -11.68
CA LEU A 194 26.03 11.34 -12.71
C LEU A 194 27.44 11.41 -12.13
N GLN A 195 27.62 12.16 -11.01
CA GLN A 195 28.92 12.29 -10.34
C GLN A 195 29.47 10.94 -9.88
N ALA A 196 28.61 10.08 -9.32
CA ALA A 196 29.03 8.75 -8.91
C ALA A 196 29.39 7.86 -10.10
N ALA A 197 28.66 7.95 -11.23
CA ALA A 197 28.98 7.18 -12.44
C ALA A 197 30.34 7.61 -13.04
N GLU A 198 30.66 8.90 -13.02
CA GLU A 198 31.95 9.43 -13.42
C GLU A 198 33.07 8.96 -12.49
N LYS A 199 32.87 9.11 -11.17
CA LYS A 199 33.85 8.74 -10.15
C LYS A 199 34.20 7.25 -10.19
N GLU A 200 33.19 6.39 -10.35
CA GLU A 200 33.39 4.93 -10.41
C GLU A 200 33.76 4.42 -11.82
N GLY A 201 33.91 5.31 -12.82
CA GLY A 201 34.32 4.98 -14.18
C GLY A 201 33.29 4.16 -14.96
N VAL A 202 32.01 4.24 -14.63
CA VAL A 202 30.91 3.48 -15.27
C VAL A 202 29.97 4.37 -16.10
N LEU A 203 30.38 5.59 -16.43
CA LEU A 203 29.54 6.57 -17.12
C LEU A 203 29.00 6.07 -18.46
N GLU A 204 29.81 5.35 -19.24
CA GLU A 204 29.36 4.79 -20.53
C GLU A 204 28.19 3.80 -20.33
N LYS A 205 28.33 2.88 -19.39
CA LYS A 205 27.26 1.93 -19.04
C LYS A 205 26.02 2.64 -18.51
N PHE A 206 26.20 3.67 -17.67
CA PHE A 206 25.11 4.51 -17.17
C PHE A 206 24.34 5.16 -18.31
N ASN A 207 25.03 5.80 -19.26
CA ASN A 207 24.43 6.44 -20.42
C ASN A 207 23.72 5.43 -21.33
N GLN A 208 24.30 4.27 -21.60
CA GLN A 208 23.68 3.19 -22.36
C GLN A 208 22.36 2.74 -21.71
N LEU A 209 22.32 2.59 -20.40
CA LEU A 209 21.10 2.22 -19.66
C LEU A 209 20.03 3.31 -19.65
N GLN A 210 20.37 4.56 -19.98
CA GLN A 210 19.43 5.69 -20.04
C GLN A 210 19.10 6.12 -21.48
N GLU A 211 19.71 5.50 -22.50
CA GLU A 211 19.61 5.89 -23.91
C GLU A 211 18.15 6.06 -24.38
N ASP A 212 17.27 5.14 -23.98
CA ASP A 212 15.85 5.11 -24.35
C ASP A 212 14.98 6.24 -23.75
N ALA A 213 15.54 7.05 -22.85
CA ALA A 213 14.90 8.22 -22.26
C ALA A 213 15.84 9.43 -22.16
N ALA A 214 17.00 9.39 -22.83
CA ALA A 214 18.04 10.42 -22.74
C ALA A 214 17.55 11.80 -23.18
N SER A 215 16.72 11.88 -24.22
CA SER A 215 16.17 13.15 -24.73
C SER A 215 14.97 13.68 -23.95
N PHE A 216 14.34 12.86 -23.09
CA PHE A 216 13.06 13.19 -22.47
C PHE A 216 13.03 14.58 -21.82
N TRP A 217 14.03 14.90 -21.00
CA TRP A 217 14.03 16.17 -20.28
C TRP A 217 14.29 17.36 -21.20
N THR A 218 15.18 17.20 -22.19
CA THR A 218 15.46 18.23 -23.20
C THR A 218 14.23 18.50 -24.08
N ASP A 219 13.54 17.43 -24.49
CA ASP A 219 12.34 17.54 -25.30
C ASP A 219 11.19 18.16 -24.48
N ALA A 220 11.02 17.75 -23.21
CA ALA A 220 10.04 18.32 -22.30
C ALA A 220 10.30 19.81 -22.03
N GLU A 221 11.55 20.21 -21.79
CA GLU A 221 11.92 21.63 -21.63
C GLU A 221 11.59 22.41 -22.90
N LYS A 222 11.99 21.92 -24.07
CA LYS A 222 11.78 22.61 -25.35
C LYS A 222 10.31 22.73 -25.75
N GLU A 223 9.54 21.65 -25.59
CA GLU A 223 8.15 21.60 -26.09
C GLU A 223 7.14 22.19 -25.11
N PHE A 224 7.30 21.96 -23.80
CA PHE A 224 6.29 22.30 -22.81
C PHE A 224 6.67 23.49 -21.93
N VAL A 225 7.96 23.66 -21.61
CA VAL A 225 8.44 24.64 -20.62
C VAL A 225 8.88 25.94 -21.31
N GLN A 226 9.69 25.84 -22.37
CA GLN A 226 10.24 27.00 -23.07
C GLN A 226 9.18 27.99 -23.55
N PRO A 227 8.03 27.56 -24.11
CA PRO A 227 6.98 28.51 -24.50
C PRO A 227 6.41 29.34 -23.35
N ILE A 228 6.48 28.82 -22.11
CA ILE A 228 6.07 29.57 -20.92
C ILE A 228 7.15 30.58 -20.53
N LEU A 229 8.41 30.14 -20.51
CA LEU A 229 9.55 30.99 -20.15
C LEU A 229 9.76 32.16 -21.12
N ASP A 230 9.52 31.96 -22.42
CA ASP A 230 9.63 32.98 -23.45
C ASP A 230 8.63 34.14 -23.27
N ASN A 231 7.56 33.92 -22.53
CA ASN A 231 6.56 34.92 -22.18
C ASN A 231 6.83 35.66 -20.86
N LEU A 232 7.90 35.31 -20.16
CA LEU A 232 8.31 35.91 -18.88
C LEU A 232 9.46 36.90 -19.08
N ASP A 233 9.62 37.80 -18.13
CA ASP A 233 10.85 38.59 -18.03
C ASP A 233 12.05 37.65 -17.82
N PRO A 234 13.23 37.91 -18.48
CA PRO A 234 14.39 37.03 -18.39
C PRO A 234 14.87 36.73 -16.95
N GLN A 235 14.79 37.72 -16.06
CA GLN A 235 15.16 37.51 -14.65
C GLN A 235 14.15 36.60 -13.95
N LEU A 236 12.86 36.85 -14.16
CA LEU A 236 11.79 36.03 -13.59
C LEU A 236 11.87 34.58 -14.11
N ALA A 237 12.19 34.38 -15.41
CA ALA A 237 12.39 33.05 -15.98
C ALA A 237 13.55 32.29 -15.32
N ALA A 238 14.67 32.99 -15.05
CA ALA A 238 15.80 32.41 -14.32
C ALA A 238 15.42 32.02 -12.89
N ASP A 239 14.75 32.90 -12.15
CA ASP A 239 14.28 32.66 -10.78
C ASP A 239 13.29 31.49 -10.71
N VAL A 240 12.41 31.35 -11.70
CA VAL A 240 11.47 30.21 -11.81
C VAL A 240 12.22 28.89 -11.98
N MET A 241 13.21 28.84 -12.88
CA MET A 241 13.99 27.62 -13.11
C MET A 241 14.86 27.25 -11.90
N GLU A 242 15.39 28.23 -11.17
CA GLU A 242 16.09 28.01 -9.92
C GLU A 242 15.14 27.43 -8.87
N ALA A 243 13.97 28.04 -8.67
CA ALA A 243 12.98 27.59 -7.69
C ALA A 243 12.44 26.17 -7.96
N ILE A 244 12.35 25.76 -9.23
CA ILE A 244 11.86 24.40 -9.60
C ILE A 244 12.89 23.33 -9.29
N HIS A 245 14.18 23.63 -9.44
CA HIS A 245 15.27 22.68 -9.24
C HIS A 245 15.99 22.86 -7.90
N ALA A 246 15.53 23.79 -7.06
CA ALA A 246 16.04 23.94 -5.70
C ALA A 246 15.90 22.63 -4.91
N ALA A 247 16.97 22.22 -4.25
CA ALA A 247 16.92 21.06 -3.38
C ALA A 247 16.02 21.38 -2.16
N GLU A 248 15.10 20.48 -1.84
CA GLU A 248 14.28 20.60 -0.63
C GLU A 248 15.14 20.26 0.59
N GLU A 249 15.56 21.28 1.33
CA GLU A 249 16.18 21.10 2.64
C GLU A 249 15.07 20.84 3.66
N SER A 250 14.82 19.57 3.97
CA SER A 250 13.86 19.23 5.02
C SER A 250 14.56 18.62 6.23
N ASN A 251 14.45 19.32 7.36
CA ASN A 251 14.60 18.74 8.69
C ASN A 251 13.30 18.05 9.15
N GLU A 252 12.26 17.93 8.31
CA GLU A 252 10.97 17.37 8.68
C GLU A 252 10.66 16.07 7.91
N PRO A 253 9.97 15.10 8.56
CA PRO A 253 9.58 13.84 7.94
C PRO A 253 8.63 14.07 6.76
N ILE A 254 8.83 13.31 5.68
CA ILE A 254 7.96 13.25 4.50
C ILE A 254 6.53 12.90 4.95
N GLY A 255 5.63 13.86 4.99
CA GLY A 255 4.21 13.63 5.34
C GLY A 255 3.54 14.72 6.16
N LYS A 256 4.27 15.67 6.74
CA LYS A 256 3.65 16.75 7.55
C LYS A 256 3.29 18.02 6.79
N ASN A 257 3.81 18.23 5.58
CA ASN A 257 3.64 19.50 4.85
C ASN A 257 2.26 19.74 4.22
N ILE A 258 1.33 18.78 4.25
CA ILE A 258 -0.04 19.00 3.72
C ILE A 258 -0.97 19.70 4.75
N LYS A 259 -0.56 19.81 6.03
CA LYS A 259 -1.42 20.39 7.09
C LYS A 259 -0.92 21.71 7.70
N LYS A 260 0.30 22.19 7.41
CA LYS A 260 0.85 23.39 8.07
C LYS A 260 0.48 24.73 7.44
N ASN A 261 -0.11 24.78 6.25
CA ASN A 261 -0.62 26.02 5.67
C ASN A 261 -1.95 26.53 6.26
N LYS A 262 -2.36 26.02 7.43
CA LYS A 262 -3.63 26.43 8.06
C LYS A 262 -3.55 27.03 9.46
N ALA A 263 -2.37 27.18 10.04
CA ALA A 263 -2.25 27.78 11.38
C ALA A 263 -0.88 28.41 11.63
N GLU A 264 -0.61 29.60 11.09
CA GLU A 264 0.35 30.53 11.71
C GLU A 264 -0.11 31.96 11.44
N GLY A 265 -0.77 32.48 12.42
CA GLY A 265 -0.99 33.88 12.68
C GLY A 265 -1.27 34.04 14.16
N LYS A 266 -0.22 34.29 14.98
CA LYS A 266 -0.14 35.28 16.05
C LYS A 266 0.92 34.96 17.11
N ASP A 267 1.85 35.93 17.20
CA ASP A 267 2.48 36.53 18.38
C ASP A 267 3.21 35.61 19.40
N GLY A 268 4.50 35.80 19.59
CA GLY A 268 5.17 36.92 20.26
C GLY A 268 6.00 36.41 21.44
N ALA A 269 7.34 36.62 21.39
CA ALA A 269 8.31 36.85 22.45
C ALA A 269 8.43 35.89 23.67
N GLU A 270 9.56 35.28 23.93
CA GLU A 270 10.62 35.69 24.81
C GLU A 270 11.70 34.62 25.04
N ILE A 271 12.90 35.10 25.09
CA ILE A 271 14.21 34.48 25.29
C ILE A 271 14.36 33.95 26.72
N LYS A 272 15.02 32.77 26.90
CA LYS A 272 16.06 32.59 27.92
C LYS A 272 16.95 31.38 27.65
N GLU A 273 18.26 31.68 27.51
CA GLU A 273 19.40 30.77 27.64
C GLU A 273 19.50 30.19 29.05
N GLU A 274 19.95 28.95 29.16
CA GLU A 274 20.91 28.54 30.21
C GLU A 274 21.65 27.26 29.82
N THR A 275 22.94 27.44 29.64
CA THR A 275 24.03 26.46 29.55
C THR A 275 24.22 25.70 30.87
N LYS A 276 24.59 24.42 30.79
CA LYS A 276 25.59 23.81 31.70
C LYS A 276 26.17 22.50 31.18
N GLU A 277 27.50 22.49 31.21
CA GLU A 277 28.46 21.45 30.85
C GLU A 277 28.55 20.31 31.89
N GLU A 278 28.84 19.11 31.44
CA GLU A 278 29.73 17.96 31.76
C GLU A 278 29.97 17.55 33.27
N PRO A 279 30.56 16.35 33.56
CA PRO A 279 31.61 15.61 32.88
C PRO A 279 31.59 14.05 32.93
N ILE A 280 32.44 13.51 32.10
CA ILE A 280 33.07 12.20 31.87
C ILE A 280 33.43 11.38 33.11
N THR A 281 33.26 10.04 33.09
CA THR A 281 34.24 9.08 33.65
C THR A 281 34.25 7.76 32.89
N ASN A 282 35.45 7.37 32.46
CA ASN A 282 35.91 6.07 31.97
C ASN A 282 35.79 4.97 33.04
N ASN A 283 35.60 3.73 32.63
CA ASN A 283 36.42 2.61 33.12
C ASN A 283 36.40 1.42 32.18
N GLU A 284 37.60 1.06 31.77
CA GLU A 284 37.99 -0.17 31.08
C GLU A 284 37.94 -1.36 32.05
N ALA A 285 37.66 -2.57 31.54
CA ALA A 285 38.30 -3.79 31.99
C ALA A 285 38.13 -4.90 30.97
N GLU A 286 39.25 -5.33 30.44
CA GLU A 286 39.53 -6.54 29.62
C GLU A 286 39.21 -7.81 30.40
N THR A 287 38.82 -8.87 29.66
CA THR A 287 39.42 -10.21 29.87
C THR A 287 39.18 -11.12 28.65
N GLU A 288 40.28 -11.72 28.24
CA GLU A 288 40.49 -12.73 27.18
C GLU A 288 39.96 -14.12 27.54
N GLY A 289 39.88 -14.99 26.49
CA GLY A 289 39.84 -16.45 26.61
C GLY A 289 38.98 -17.10 25.54
N GLU A 290 39.42 -17.43 24.45
CA GLU A 290 40.19 -18.54 23.82
C GLU A 290 39.41 -19.83 23.56
N LEU A 291 39.49 -20.25 22.24
CA LEU A 291 39.49 -21.60 21.64
C LEU A 291 38.20 -22.27 21.13
N ALA A 292 38.28 -22.45 19.82
CA ALA A 292 37.48 -23.35 18.95
C ALA A 292 37.86 -24.86 19.21
N PRO A 293 37.19 -25.85 18.62
CA PRO A 293 37.41 -26.17 17.21
C PRO A 293 36.20 -26.71 16.40
N LYS A 294 36.41 -26.63 15.11
CA LYS A 294 35.88 -27.24 13.90
C LYS A 294 35.25 -28.63 13.99
N GLU A 295 34.18 -28.86 13.20
CA GLU A 295 34.01 -30.10 12.41
C GLU A 295 33.27 -29.77 11.08
N GLU A 296 33.79 -30.36 10.02
CA GLU A 296 33.44 -30.26 8.61
C GLU A 296 32.35 -31.27 8.19
N PRO A 297 31.84 -31.19 6.92
CA PRO A 297 30.56 -31.74 6.52
C PRO A 297 30.67 -33.16 5.93
N VAL A 298 29.59 -33.94 6.07
CA VAL A 298 29.43 -35.23 5.39
C VAL A 298 28.64 -35.04 4.12
N ALA A 299 29.26 -35.41 3.00
CA ALA A 299 28.66 -35.53 1.67
C ALA A 299 27.78 -36.80 1.60
N VAL A 300 26.65 -36.69 0.92
CA VAL A 300 25.89 -37.87 0.43
C VAL A 300 25.66 -37.71 -1.07
N GLU A 301 26.10 -38.75 -1.76
CA GLU A 301 26.19 -38.93 -3.19
C GLU A 301 24.81 -39.00 -3.90
N VAL A 302 24.87 -38.59 -5.16
CA VAL A 302 23.83 -38.67 -6.19
C VAL A 302 23.84 -40.05 -6.84
N ASN A 303 22.70 -40.66 -7.14
CA ASN A 303 22.58 -41.70 -8.14
C ASN A 303 21.64 -41.23 -9.28
N GLU A 304 22.23 -41.27 -10.45
CA GLU A 304 21.58 -41.16 -11.76
C GLU A 304 20.71 -42.39 -12.04
N ASP A 305 19.53 -42.20 -12.61
CA ASP A 305 19.06 -43.01 -13.73
C ASP A 305 17.97 -42.25 -14.49
N GLY A 306 18.26 -42.11 -15.79
CA GLY A 306 17.42 -41.47 -16.76
C GLY A 306 16.32 -42.36 -17.29
N ASP A 307 15.28 -41.76 -17.79
CA ASP A 307 14.72 -42.17 -19.08
C ASP A 307 13.85 -41.05 -19.74
N VAL A 308 14.13 -40.89 -21.03
CA VAL A 308 13.52 -40.00 -21.99
C VAL A 308 12.33 -40.71 -22.65
N LYS A 309 11.16 -40.06 -22.78
CA LYS A 309 10.25 -40.34 -23.90
C LYS A 309 9.46 -39.12 -24.39
N GLN A 310 9.56 -38.98 -25.68
CA GLN A 310 9.14 -37.97 -26.62
C GLN A 310 7.62 -37.78 -26.73
N SER A 311 7.32 -36.56 -27.20
CA SER A 311 6.04 -36.05 -27.74
C SER A 311 5.41 -36.89 -28.85
N PRO A 312 4.14 -36.58 -29.22
CA PRO A 312 3.93 -35.92 -30.51
C PRO A 312 2.89 -34.77 -30.52
N LYS A 313 3.15 -33.78 -31.39
CA LYS A 313 2.19 -32.93 -32.11
C LYS A 313 1.58 -33.78 -33.27
N PRO A 314 0.47 -33.38 -34.02
CA PRO A 314 0.21 -32.03 -34.49
C PRO A 314 -1.29 -31.61 -34.70
N ALA A 315 -1.46 -30.32 -34.97
CA ALA A 315 -2.31 -29.60 -35.91
C ALA A 315 -3.86 -29.80 -35.96
N ALA A 316 -4.54 -28.66 -35.91
CA ALA A 316 -5.52 -28.24 -36.95
C ALA A 316 -5.84 -26.73 -36.81
N GLU A 317 -5.78 -26.09 -37.94
CA GLU A 317 -6.22 -24.73 -38.28
C GLU A 317 -7.73 -24.58 -38.08
N VAL A 318 -8.20 -23.42 -37.60
CA VAL A 318 -9.51 -22.85 -37.94
C VAL A 318 -9.43 -21.33 -38.01
N GLU A 319 -9.80 -20.87 -39.14
CA GLU A 319 -10.16 -19.64 -39.79
C GLU A 319 -10.47 -18.38 -38.96
N LYS A 320 -10.06 -17.27 -39.60
CA LYS A 320 -10.38 -15.88 -39.33
C LYS A 320 -11.85 -15.58 -39.61
N GLU A 321 -12.50 -14.88 -38.71
CA GLU A 321 -13.60 -13.98 -39.00
C GLU A 321 -13.39 -12.63 -38.33
N GLU A 322 -13.34 -11.59 -39.13
CA GLU A 322 -13.44 -10.18 -38.75
C GLU A 322 -14.91 -9.83 -38.55
N PRO A 323 -15.29 -8.97 -37.62
CA PRO A 323 -16.58 -8.29 -37.70
C PRO A 323 -16.43 -6.85 -38.15
N GLU A 324 -17.33 -6.52 -39.04
CA GLU A 324 -17.58 -5.28 -39.73
C GLU A 324 -17.82 -4.04 -38.84
N ALA A 325 -17.48 -2.91 -39.41
CA ALA A 325 -17.76 -1.57 -38.93
C ALA A 325 -19.27 -1.26 -38.91
N MET A 326 -19.76 -0.72 -37.78
CA MET A 326 -21.04 -0.02 -37.74
C MET A 326 -20.83 1.47 -37.55
N GLN A 327 -21.42 2.20 -38.47
CA GLN A 327 -21.47 3.64 -38.64
C GLN A 327 -22.33 4.34 -37.56
N GLY A 328 -22.02 5.62 -37.35
CA GLY A 328 -22.50 6.56 -36.41
C GLY A 328 -24.00 6.82 -36.31
N ILE A 329 -24.37 7.34 -35.16
CA ILE A 329 -25.55 8.17 -34.96
C ILE A 329 -25.15 9.40 -34.14
N GLU A 330 -25.20 10.57 -34.79
CA GLU A 330 -25.20 11.87 -34.15
C GLU A 330 -26.56 12.09 -33.45
N THR A 331 -26.54 12.54 -32.21
CA THR A 331 -27.66 13.25 -31.62
C THR A 331 -27.17 14.45 -30.84
N THR A 332 -27.43 15.59 -31.42
CA THR A 332 -27.45 16.92 -30.83
C THR A 332 -28.57 17.06 -29.79
N GLY A 333 -28.28 17.63 -28.63
CA GLY A 333 -29.28 17.96 -27.63
C GLY A 333 -28.71 18.88 -26.54
N GLU A 334 -28.87 20.18 -26.72
CA GLU A 334 -28.65 21.18 -25.68
C GLU A 334 -29.72 21.09 -24.58
N PRO A 335 -29.40 21.33 -23.29
CA PRO A 335 -30.43 21.55 -22.30
C PRO A 335 -30.68 23.03 -22.08
N VAL A 336 -31.93 23.37 -22.26
CA VAL A 336 -32.60 24.65 -21.99
C VAL A 336 -32.66 24.94 -20.50
N VAL A 337 -32.22 26.15 -20.13
CA VAL A 337 -32.42 26.77 -18.82
C VAL A 337 -33.88 27.20 -18.69
N LYS A 338 -34.54 26.81 -17.61
CA LYS A 338 -35.80 27.46 -17.17
C LYS A 338 -35.59 28.14 -15.83
N ASP A 339 -35.73 29.47 -15.88
CA ASP A 339 -36.03 30.35 -14.75
C ASP A 339 -37.44 30.08 -14.22
N GLU A 340 -37.58 29.95 -12.91
CA GLU A 340 -38.83 30.24 -12.21
C GLU A 340 -38.54 31.04 -10.93
N THR A 341 -38.91 32.30 -11.00
CA THR A 341 -39.09 33.24 -9.89
C THR A 341 -40.30 32.84 -9.05
N ASN A 342 -40.21 32.88 -7.73
CA ASN A 342 -41.30 33.31 -6.87
C ASN A 342 -40.82 33.87 -5.52
N GLN A 343 -41.53 34.91 -5.14
CA GLN A 343 -41.32 35.91 -4.11
C GLN A 343 -41.76 35.46 -2.70
N ASP A 344 -41.20 36.20 -1.73
CA ASP A 344 -41.71 36.66 -0.45
C ASP A 344 -41.56 35.76 0.81
N GLY A 345 -40.82 36.32 1.77
CA GLY A 345 -40.80 35.92 3.17
C GLY A 345 -39.65 36.54 3.97
N GLU A 346 -39.85 37.78 4.47
CA GLU A 346 -38.90 38.48 5.35
C GLU A 346 -38.61 37.73 6.66
N ALA A 347 -37.35 37.56 7.00
CA ALA A 347 -36.86 37.46 8.37
C ALA A 347 -35.42 37.99 8.46
N LYS A 348 -35.18 38.86 9.42
CA LYS A 348 -33.95 39.61 9.69
C LYS A 348 -32.77 38.69 10.01
N PRO A 349 -31.54 39.08 9.63
CA PRO A 349 -30.35 38.30 9.87
C PRO A 349 -29.75 38.62 11.23
N GLU A 350 -29.43 37.57 11.99
CA GLU A 350 -28.40 37.61 13.04
C GLU A 350 -27.03 37.45 12.38
N ALA A 351 -26.13 38.36 12.71
CA ALA A 351 -24.78 38.44 12.19
C ALA A 351 -23.92 37.41 12.87
N ASP A 352 -23.56 36.32 12.16
CA ASP A 352 -22.41 35.52 12.48
C ASP A 352 -21.37 35.65 11.36
N GLY A 353 -20.20 36.15 11.77
CA GLY A 353 -19.10 36.50 10.89
C GLY A 353 -18.55 35.31 10.13
N VAL A 354 -18.93 35.16 8.89
CA VAL A 354 -18.22 34.35 7.92
C VAL A 354 -16.96 35.12 7.56
N GLN A 355 -15.81 34.70 8.14
CA GLN A 355 -14.51 35.15 7.65
C GLN A 355 -14.36 34.63 6.22
N GLU A 356 -14.49 35.51 5.24
CA GLU A 356 -13.98 35.29 3.89
C GLU A 356 -12.52 34.92 3.98
N ILE A 357 -12.20 33.65 3.63
CA ILE A 357 -10.83 33.19 3.42
C ILE A 357 -10.31 33.96 2.22
N SER A 358 -9.53 35.01 2.49
CA SER A 358 -8.80 35.76 1.48
C SER A 358 -8.01 34.77 0.65
N LYS A 359 -8.37 34.55 -0.63
CA LYS A 359 -7.52 33.90 -1.61
C LYS A 359 -6.23 34.71 -1.65
N SER A 360 -5.15 34.20 -1.09
CA SER A 360 -3.83 34.82 -1.17
C SER A 360 -3.53 35.02 -2.65
N ILE A 361 -3.35 36.26 -3.07
CA ILE A 361 -2.96 36.60 -4.44
C ILE A 361 -1.55 36.08 -4.61
N LEU A 362 -1.38 35.02 -5.44
CA LEU A 362 -0.08 34.43 -5.76
C LEU A 362 0.82 35.51 -6.36
N THR A 363 2.07 35.56 -5.95
CA THR A 363 3.09 36.40 -6.56
C THR A 363 3.33 35.98 -8.01
N PRO A 364 3.85 36.88 -8.89
CA PRO A 364 4.20 36.50 -10.26
C PRO A 364 5.12 35.28 -10.34
N LEU A 365 6.09 35.16 -9.42
CA LEU A 365 6.98 34.01 -9.32
C LEU A 365 6.21 32.71 -8.99
N GLU A 366 5.36 32.72 -7.96
CA GLU A 366 4.58 31.54 -7.58
C GLU A 366 3.65 31.08 -8.69
N LYS A 367 3.05 32.03 -9.43
CA LYS A 367 2.20 31.73 -10.59
C LYS A 367 3.00 31.06 -11.70
N ALA A 368 4.14 31.63 -12.09
CA ALA A 368 5.00 31.09 -13.13
C ALA A 368 5.57 29.71 -12.73
N VAL A 369 6.01 29.51 -11.49
CA VAL A 369 6.44 28.21 -10.96
C VAL A 369 5.32 27.18 -11.06
N LYS A 370 4.07 27.55 -10.73
CA LYS A 370 2.92 26.65 -10.84
C LYS A 370 2.65 26.26 -12.30
N GLU A 371 2.74 27.20 -13.24
CA GLU A 371 2.55 26.94 -14.66
C GLU A 371 3.64 26.00 -15.22
N VAL A 372 4.91 26.22 -14.88
CA VAL A 372 6.01 25.36 -15.33
C VAL A 372 5.93 23.98 -14.68
N LYS A 373 5.56 23.86 -13.39
CA LYS A 373 5.28 22.56 -12.77
C LYS A 373 4.17 21.79 -13.50
N ALA A 374 3.10 22.47 -13.90
CA ALA A 374 2.03 21.87 -14.68
C ALA A 374 2.49 21.41 -16.07
N ALA A 375 3.39 22.17 -16.72
CA ALA A 375 4.00 21.80 -18.00
C ALA A 375 4.83 20.52 -17.88
N TYR A 376 5.67 20.38 -16.87
CA TYR A 376 6.41 19.14 -16.61
C TYR A 376 5.48 17.93 -16.32
N ILE A 377 4.38 18.13 -15.59
CA ILE A 377 3.38 17.08 -15.37
C ILE A 377 2.75 16.67 -16.71
N LYS A 378 2.41 17.63 -17.58
CA LYS A 378 1.87 17.36 -18.91
C LYS A 378 2.85 16.56 -19.76
N ALA A 379 4.14 16.95 -19.79
CA ALA A 379 5.19 16.22 -20.49
C ALA A 379 5.32 14.77 -19.98
N LYS A 380 5.31 14.57 -18.65
CA LYS A 380 5.33 13.23 -18.04
C LYS A 380 4.11 12.39 -18.44
N LYS A 381 2.91 12.95 -18.45
CA LYS A 381 1.69 12.23 -18.90
C LYS A 381 1.78 11.82 -20.38
N ALA A 382 2.41 12.62 -21.22
CA ALA A 382 2.63 12.30 -22.63
C ALA A 382 3.71 11.23 -22.85
N TYR A 383 4.52 10.90 -21.84
CA TYR A 383 5.57 9.88 -21.96
C TYR A 383 4.99 8.49 -22.27
N ARG A 384 5.69 7.75 -23.13
CA ARG A 384 5.42 6.34 -23.44
C ARG A 384 6.67 5.53 -23.21
N ILE A 385 6.54 4.44 -22.45
CA ILE A 385 7.71 3.62 -22.08
C ILE A 385 8.24 2.86 -23.29
N HIS A 386 9.54 2.95 -23.52
CA HIS A 386 10.21 2.16 -24.55
C HIS A 386 10.28 0.68 -24.12
N GLU A 387 10.26 -0.23 -25.09
CA GLU A 387 10.27 -1.67 -24.82
C GLU A 387 11.51 -2.13 -24.04
N SER A 388 12.70 -1.56 -24.33
CA SER A 388 13.93 -1.84 -23.57
C SER A 388 13.78 -1.52 -22.08
N ARG A 389 13.17 -0.38 -21.76
CA ARG A 389 12.92 0.04 -20.37
C ARG A 389 11.86 -0.85 -19.71
N ARG A 390 10.81 -1.22 -20.43
CA ARG A 390 9.79 -2.17 -19.97
C ARG A 390 10.42 -3.55 -19.65
N GLN A 391 11.34 -4.03 -20.47
CA GLN A 391 12.08 -5.26 -20.21
C GLN A 391 12.95 -5.14 -18.96
N ARG A 392 13.64 -4.02 -18.76
CA ARG A 392 14.40 -3.78 -17.53
C ARG A 392 13.52 -3.74 -16.29
N VAL A 393 12.30 -3.20 -16.38
CA VAL A 393 11.31 -3.31 -15.28
C VAL A 393 11.00 -4.78 -14.99
N GLN A 394 10.75 -5.60 -16.01
CA GLN A 394 10.51 -7.04 -15.81
C GLN A 394 11.73 -7.74 -15.20
N GLU A 395 12.95 -7.41 -15.61
CA GLU A 395 14.17 -7.95 -15.03
C GLU A 395 14.30 -7.59 -13.55
N ALA A 396 14.00 -6.35 -13.16
CA ALA A 396 13.95 -5.92 -11.76
C ALA A 396 12.91 -6.71 -10.96
N LEU A 397 11.72 -6.91 -11.51
CA LEU A 397 10.67 -7.70 -10.86
C LEU A 397 11.05 -9.19 -10.71
N ASN A 398 11.80 -9.74 -11.65
CA ASN A 398 12.26 -11.13 -11.59
C ASN A 398 13.23 -11.37 -10.42
N GLN A 399 13.95 -10.32 -9.93
CA GLN A 399 14.86 -10.45 -8.78
C GLN A 399 14.13 -10.79 -7.47
N TYR A 400 12.81 -10.61 -7.41
CA TYR A 400 11.99 -10.95 -6.24
C TYR A 400 11.47 -12.38 -6.25
N VAL A 401 11.52 -13.09 -7.38
CA VAL A 401 10.96 -14.45 -7.47
C VAL A 401 11.85 -15.44 -6.72
N GLY A 402 11.27 -16.14 -5.74
CA GLY A 402 11.99 -17.04 -4.86
C GLY A 402 11.72 -16.78 -3.39
N THR A 403 12.57 -17.34 -2.51
CA THR A 403 12.48 -17.17 -1.06
C THR A 403 13.66 -16.34 -0.56
N TYR A 404 13.38 -15.12 -0.09
CA TYR A 404 14.42 -14.20 0.38
C TYR A 404 14.03 -13.57 1.72
N ASN A 405 14.99 -12.87 2.33
CA ASN A 405 14.78 -12.08 3.54
C ASN A 405 14.39 -10.64 3.16
N TYR A 406 13.14 -10.29 3.41
CA TYR A 406 12.56 -8.98 3.04
C TYR A 406 12.55 -7.96 4.17
N HIS A 407 13.47 -8.03 5.15
CA HIS A 407 13.48 -7.13 6.31
C HIS A 407 13.55 -5.64 5.93
N ASN A 408 14.17 -5.27 4.80
CA ASN A 408 14.21 -3.89 4.28
C ASN A 408 12.91 -3.45 3.59
N TYR A 409 12.02 -4.39 3.25
CA TYR A 409 10.77 -4.15 2.54
C TYR A 409 9.55 -4.02 3.46
N THR A 410 9.77 -3.88 4.75
CA THR A 410 8.71 -3.71 5.75
C THR A 410 9.17 -2.74 6.83
N ILE A 411 8.36 -2.56 7.87
CA ILE A 411 8.68 -1.79 9.06
C ILE A 411 8.90 -2.73 10.25
N LEU A 412 9.65 -2.28 11.25
CA LEU A 412 9.83 -2.95 12.54
C LEU A 412 10.39 -4.39 12.48
N LYS A 413 11.04 -4.80 11.38
CA LYS A 413 11.66 -6.11 11.24
C LYS A 413 13.18 -5.98 11.09
N ASN A 414 13.91 -6.92 11.71
CA ASN A 414 15.35 -7.05 11.58
C ASN A 414 15.72 -8.23 10.69
N TYR A 415 16.97 -8.25 10.23
CA TYR A 415 17.49 -9.36 9.41
C TYR A 415 17.39 -10.72 10.09
N SER A 416 17.59 -10.76 11.41
CA SER A 416 17.52 -11.98 12.23
C SER A 416 16.10 -12.52 12.46
N ASP A 417 15.05 -11.73 12.13
CA ASP A 417 13.66 -12.15 12.33
C ASP A 417 13.26 -13.20 11.28
N PRO A 418 12.96 -14.46 11.68
CA PRO A 418 12.58 -15.51 10.74
C PRO A 418 11.34 -15.16 9.92
N SER A 419 10.44 -14.33 10.48
CA SER A 419 9.22 -13.89 9.80
C SER A 419 9.48 -12.91 8.64
N SER A 420 10.70 -12.38 8.50
CA SER A 420 11.11 -11.56 7.35
C SER A 420 11.32 -12.38 6.07
N ARG A 421 11.43 -13.70 6.17
CA ARG A 421 11.53 -14.58 5.00
C ARG A 421 10.16 -14.79 4.37
N ARG A 422 10.06 -14.48 3.06
CA ARG A 422 8.82 -14.62 2.26
C ARG A 422 9.13 -15.29 0.93
N HIS A 423 8.14 -16.01 0.42
CA HIS A 423 8.21 -16.70 -0.88
C HIS A 423 7.33 -16.00 -1.89
N ILE A 424 7.95 -15.42 -2.92
CA ILE A 424 7.29 -14.82 -4.07
C ILE A 424 7.30 -15.84 -5.22
N LYS A 425 6.12 -16.23 -5.69
CA LYS A 425 5.94 -17.23 -6.75
C LYS A 425 6.14 -16.65 -8.13
N SER A 426 5.66 -15.42 -8.35
CA SER A 426 5.82 -14.69 -9.61
C SER A 426 5.64 -13.20 -9.41
N PHE A 427 6.30 -12.39 -10.25
CA PHE A 427 6.07 -10.96 -10.36
C PHE A 427 6.25 -10.55 -11.82
N LYS A 428 5.15 -10.19 -12.50
CA LYS A 428 5.14 -9.98 -13.95
C LYS A 428 4.44 -8.68 -14.32
N ILE A 429 4.92 -8.07 -15.41
CA ILE A 429 4.22 -6.96 -16.07
C ILE A 429 3.09 -7.53 -16.93
N GLY A 430 1.97 -6.82 -17.00
CA GLY A 430 0.88 -7.09 -17.90
C GLY A 430 1.32 -7.07 -19.39
N PRO A 431 0.59 -7.73 -20.28
CA PRO A 431 1.04 -7.96 -21.65
C PRO A 431 1.23 -6.67 -22.45
N LYS A 432 0.40 -5.67 -22.20
CA LYS A 432 0.44 -4.37 -22.89
C LYS A 432 0.22 -3.24 -21.90
N PRO A 433 0.89 -2.09 -22.07
CA PRO A 433 0.54 -0.85 -21.37
C PRO A 433 -0.89 -0.42 -21.78
N ILE A 434 -1.56 0.33 -20.90
CA ILE A 434 -2.87 0.93 -21.16
C ILE A 434 -2.78 2.45 -21.07
N ILE A 435 -3.50 3.17 -21.93
CA ILE A 435 -3.52 4.64 -21.93
C ILE A 435 -4.87 5.10 -21.41
N ILE A 436 -4.86 5.86 -20.30
CA ILE A 436 -6.05 6.45 -19.68
C ILE A 436 -5.75 7.90 -19.33
N HIS A 437 -6.62 8.82 -19.73
CA HIS A 437 -6.45 10.28 -19.51
C HIS A 437 -5.04 10.76 -19.92
N ASP A 438 -4.61 10.40 -21.14
CA ASP A 438 -3.31 10.71 -21.73
C ASP A 438 -2.10 10.13 -20.99
N THR A 439 -2.30 9.43 -19.89
CA THR A 439 -1.26 8.75 -19.12
C THR A 439 -1.19 7.27 -19.48
N GLU A 440 0.02 6.79 -19.75
CA GLU A 440 0.26 5.36 -19.97
C GLU A 440 0.58 4.67 -18.64
N TRP A 441 0.00 3.46 -18.45
CA TRP A 441 0.09 2.68 -17.23
C TRP A 441 0.60 1.27 -17.47
N LEU A 442 1.39 0.75 -16.50
CA LEU A 442 1.71 -0.67 -16.41
C LEU A 442 0.91 -1.32 -15.29
N SER A 443 0.43 -2.52 -15.56
CA SER A 443 -0.10 -3.44 -14.55
C SER A 443 1.01 -4.40 -14.11
N LEU A 444 1.35 -4.39 -12.83
CA LEU A 444 2.36 -5.28 -12.24
C LEU A 444 1.65 -6.31 -11.37
N LYS A 445 1.66 -7.60 -11.77
CA LYS A 445 0.96 -8.69 -11.07
C LYS A 445 1.92 -9.51 -10.24
N VAL A 446 1.72 -9.57 -8.93
CA VAL A 446 2.54 -10.33 -8.00
C VAL A 446 1.73 -11.44 -7.32
N HIS A 447 2.33 -12.62 -7.27
CA HIS A 447 1.79 -13.80 -6.57
C HIS A 447 2.79 -14.26 -5.52
N GLY A 448 2.36 -14.34 -4.28
CA GLY A 448 3.21 -14.80 -3.18
C GLY A 448 2.45 -15.58 -2.12
N GLN A 449 3.16 -16.35 -1.32
CA GLN A 449 2.56 -17.11 -0.22
C GLN A 449 1.97 -16.16 0.84
N SER A 450 2.74 -15.17 1.24
CA SER A 450 2.33 -14.14 2.19
C SER A 450 3.17 -12.88 1.98
N PHE A 451 2.65 -11.74 2.44
CA PHE A 451 3.33 -10.46 2.35
C PHE A 451 3.29 -9.77 3.72
N MET A 452 4.37 -9.05 4.03
CA MET A 452 4.43 -8.17 5.20
C MET A 452 3.81 -6.81 4.87
N MET A 453 3.57 -6.02 5.90
CA MET A 453 3.08 -4.64 5.78
C MET A 453 4.00 -3.85 4.84
N HIS A 454 3.42 -3.11 3.89
CA HIS A 454 4.09 -2.29 2.87
C HIS A 454 5.01 -3.04 1.89
N GLN A 455 5.17 -4.37 2.01
CA GLN A 455 6.18 -5.12 1.25
C GLN A 455 6.05 -4.90 -0.27
N ILE A 456 4.86 -5.03 -0.84
CA ILE A 456 4.64 -4.89 -2.29
C ILE A 456 4.96 -3.45 -2.74
N ARG A 457 4.50 -2.45 -2.00
CA ARG A 457 4.75 -1.03 -2.30
C ARG A 457 6.24 -0.70 -2.30
N LYS A 458 7.02 -1.23 -1.33
CA LYS A 458 8.48 -1.09 -1.28
C LYS A 458 9.17 -1.86 -2.41
N MET A 459 8.69 -3.05 -2.77
CA MET A 459 9.22 -3.82 -3.92
C MET A 459 9.03 -3.06 -5.24
N VAL A 460 7.86 -2.47 -5.46
CA VAL A 460 7.57 -1.67 -6.65
C VAL A 460 8.42 -0.39 -6.67
N ALA A 461 8.51 0.33 -5.55
CA ALA A 461 9.36 1.52 -5.46
C ALA A 461 10.84 1.20 -5.77
N MET A 462 11.37 0.12 -5.19
CA MET A 462 12.75 -0.33 -5.43
C MET A 462 12.98 -0.68 -6.90
N ALA A 463 12.06 -1.44 -7.52
CA ALA A 463 12.16 -1.78 -8.94
C ALA A 463 12.14 -0.53 -9.83
N ALA A 464 11.24 0.43 -9.54
CA ALA A 464 11.19 1.70 -10.26
C ALA A 464 12.47 2.51 -10.07
N LEU A 465 13.00 2.59 -8.87
CA LEU A 465 14.24 3.32 -8.57
C LEU A 465 15.46 2.72 -9.26
N VAL A 466 15.62 1.39 -9.24
CA VAL A 466 16.72 0.71 -9.93
C VAL A 466 16.69 0.99 -11.45
N VAL A 467 15.51 0.95 -12.06
CA VAL A 467 15.36 1.20 -13.50
C VAL A 467 15.62 2.67 -13.84
N ARG A 468 15.01 3.61 -13.12
CA ARG A 468 15.09 5.04 -13.40
C ARG A 468 16.45 5.65 -13.09
N CYS A 469 17.17 5.09 -12.10
CA CYS A 469 18.51 5.54 -11.71
C CYS A 469 19.65 4.80 -12.43
N ALA A 470 19.35 3.90 -13.37
CA ALA A 470 20.33 3.04 -14.04
C ALA A 470 21.22 2.23 -13.07
N SER A 471 20.69 1.92 -11.88
CA SER A 471 21.40 1.13 -10.88
C SER A 471 21.58 -0.33 -11.35
N PRO A 472 22.62 -1.05 -10.89
CA PRO A 472 22.78 -2.48 -11.19
C PRO A 472 21.57 -3.29 -10.67
N MET A 473 21.12 -4.29 -11.43
CA MET A 473 20.00 -5.17 -11.02
C MET A 473 20.34 -5.99 -9.77
N GLU A 474 21.61 -6.30 -9.57
CA GLU A 474 22.17 -7.00 -8.41
C GLU A 474 21.89 -6.27 -7.11
N LEU A 475 21.73 -4.96 -7.14
CA LEU A 475 21.39 -4.13 -5.98
C LEU A 475 20.12 -4.64 -5.26
N ILE A 476 19.14 -5.14 -6.01
CA ILE A 476 17.94 -5.73 -5.41
C ILE A 476 18.30 -6.96 -4.55
N LYS A 477 19.24 -7.81 -5.01
CA LYS A 477 19.68 -8.98 -4.24
C LYS A 477 20.49 -8.59 -3.01
N GLU A 478 21.26 -7.53 -3.08
CA GLU A 478 22.00 -6.99 -1.95
C GLU A 478 21.10 -6.52 -0.81
N THR A 479 19.86 -6.08 -1.12
CA THR A 479 18.87 -5.70 -0.11
C THR A 479 18.41 -6.86 0.78
N TYR A 480 18.68 -8.11 0.40
CA TYR A 480 18.34 -9.30 1.19
C TYR A 480 19.42 -9.69 2.19
N THR A 481 20.58 -9.03 2.16
CA THR A 481 21.69 -9.20 3.11
C THR A 481 21.41 -8.48 4.42
N ALA A 482 22.33 -8.57 5.38
CA ALA A 482 22.17 -7.92 6.69
C ALA A 482 22.22 -6.38 6.64
N ALA A 483 22.67 -5.80 5.52
CA ALA A 483 22.70 -4.36 5.34
C ALA A 483 21.29 -3.76 5.47
N LYS A 484 21.14 -2.71 6.27
CA LYS A 484 19.85 -2.03 6.48
C LYS A 484 19.81 -0.75 5.67
N ILE A 485 18.88 -0.69 4.71
CA ILE A 485 18.69 0.46 3.83
C ILE A 485 17.25 0.99 3.93
N SER A 486 17.10 2.27 3.61
CA SER A 486 15.78 2.90 3.53
C SER A 486 15.21 2.71 2.12
N ILE A 487 14.18 1.87 1.98
CA ILE A 487 13.43 1.72 0.73
C ILE A 487 12.11 2.48 0.91
N PRO A 488 11.83 3.51 0.10
CA PRO A 488 10.59 4.26 0.19
C PRO A 488 9.40 3.39 -0.22
N LYS A 489 8.21 3.73 0.28
CA LYS A 489 6.96 3.02 -0.09
C LYS A 489 6.23 3.78 -1.20
N ALA A 490 6.04 3.15 -2.36
CA ALA A 490 5.26 3.71 -3.47
C ALA A 490 3.82 4.04 -3.03
N PRO A 491 3.10 4.96 -3.71
CA PRO A 491 1.73 5.34 -3.36
C PRO A 491 0.80 4.14 -3.15
N SER A 492 -0.05 4.19 -2.12
CA SER A 492 -1.04 3.12 -1.88
C SER A 492 -2.12 3.06 -2.94
N LEU A 493 -2.35 4.16 -3.64
CA LEU A 493 -3.35 4.31 -4.70
C LEU A 493 -3.28 3.20 -5.76
N GLY A 494 -2.07 2.79 -6.18
CA GLY A 494 -1.91 1.78 -7.23
C GLY A 494 -2.11 0.33 -6.76
N LEU A 495 -2.20 0.06 -5.45
CA LEU A 495 -2.21 -1.31 -4.93
C LEU A 495 -3.61 -1.89 -4.84
N LEU A 496 -3.77 -3.09 -5.39
CA LEU A 496 -5.02 -3.85 -5.42
C LEU A 496 -4.76 -5.31 -5.04
N LEU A 497 -5.48 -5.81 -4.02
CA LEU A 497 -5.58 -7.24 -3.75
C LEU A 497 -6.55 -7.87 -4.76
N GLU A 498 -6.05 -8.71 -5.66
CA GLU A 498 -6.86 -9.39 -6.68
C GLU A 498 -7.72 -10.50 -6.07
N ALA A 499 -7.08 -11.49 -5.46
CA ALA A 499 -7.76 -12.55 -4.74
C ALA A 499 -6.81 -13.38 -3.87
N PRO A 500 -7.26 -13.88 -2.72
CA PRO A 500 -6.60 -14.97 -1.99
C PRO A 500 -6.92 -16.33 -2.64
N VAL A 501 -5.99 -17.28 -2.50
CA VAL A 501 -6.08 -18.65 -3.04
C VAL A 501 -6.25 -19.64 -1.89
N PHE A 502 -7.24 -20.52 -1.99
CA PHE A 502 -7.60 -21.54 -0.99
C PHE A 502 -7.53 -22.95 -1.58
N HIS A 503 -6.48 -23.26 -2.36
CA HIS A 503 -6.36 -24.55 -3.04
C HIS A 503 -6.42 -25.73 -2.08
N ASN A 504 -5.61 -25.72 -1.00
CA ASN A 504 -5.59 -26.80 -0.02
C ASN A 504 -6.91 -26.96 0.72
N TYR A 505 -7.57 -25.84 1.07
CA TYR A 505 -8.90 -25.90 1.66
C TYR A 505 -9.91 -26.53 0.69
N ASN A 506 -9.92 -26.10 -0.56
CA ASN A 506 -10.87 -26.54 -1.57
C ASN A 506 -10.72 -28.03 -1.93
N GLU A 507 -9.48 -28.53 -2.06
CA GLU A 507 -9.22 -29.91 -2.49
C GLU A 507 -9.30 -30.95 -1.35
N LYS A 508 -9.03 -30.53 -0.11
CA LYS A 508 -9.03 -31.43 1.03
C LYS A 508 -10.25 -31.22 1.93
N VAL A 509 -10.33 -30.03 2.55
CA VAL A 509 -11.33 -29.79 3.60
C VAL A 509 -12.75 -29.63 3.05
N ALA A 510 -12.92 -28.85 1.96
CA ALA A 510 -14.25 -28.63 1.40
C ALA A 510 -14.86 -29.95 0.89
N LYS A 511 -14.04 -30.75 0.20
CA LYS A 511 -14.44 -32.07 -0.32
C LYS A 511 -14.79 -33.06 0.79
N ASP A 512 -13.93 -33.19 1.82
CA ASP A 512 -14.11 -34.18 2.90
C ASP A 512 -15.34 -33.89 3.78
N PHE A 513 -15.75 -32.62 3.86
CA PHE A 513 -16.88 -32.18 4.68
C PHE A 513 -18.10 -31.73 3.88
N ASP A 514 -18.15 -32.04 2.58
CA ASP A 514 -19.23 -31.64 1.66
C ASP A 514 -19.56 -30.16 1.78
N ARG A 515 -18.54 -29.32 1.52
CA ARG A 515 -18.63 -27.87 1.54
C ARG A 515 -18.32 -27.29 0.18
N GLU A 516 -18.94 -26.16 -0.13
CA GLU A 516 -18.66 -25.41 -1.35
C GLU A 516 -17.20 -24.94 -1.38
N LYS A 517 -16.61 -24.96 -2.58
CA LYS A 517 -15.28 -24.40 -2.82
C LYS A 517 -15.32 -22.88 -2.75
N LEU A 518 -14.28 -22.30 -2.16
CA LEU A 518 -14.05 -20.86 -2.18
C LEU A 518 -13.43 -20.49 -3.53
N ASP A 519 -14.26 -20.09 -4.47
CA ASP A 519 -13.89 -19.84 -5.86
C ASP A 519 -14.42 -18.48 -6.32
N PHE A 520 -13.50 -17.55 -6.58
CA PHE A 520 -13.83 -16.22 -7.09
C PHE A 520 -14.24 -16.22 -8.58
N GLU A 521 -13.93 -17.28 -9.33
CA GLU A 521 -14.34 -17.41 -10.74
C GLU A 521 -15.87 -17.40 -10.89
N LYS A 522 -16.61 -17.91 -9.90
CA LYS A 522 -18.08 -17.83 -9.85
C LYS A 522 -18.62 -16.41 -9.98
N TYR A 523 -17.81 -15.42 -9.61
CA TYR A 523 -18.20 -14.00 -9.53
C TYR A 523 -17.39 -13.12 -10.48
N ARG A 524 -16.58 -13.70 -11.38
CA ARG A 524 -15.61 -13.03 -12.24
C ARG A 524 -16.20 -11.81 -12.95
N GLU A 525 -17.30 -12.01 -13.66
CA GLU A 525 -17.95 -10.95 -14.44
C GLU A 525 -18.35 -9.74 -13.57
N LYS A 526 -19.02 -9.99 -12.44
CA LYS A 526 -19.41 -8.94 -11.49
C LYS A 526 -18.20 -8.26 -10.84
N MET A 527 -17.14 -9.02 -10.56
CA MET A 527 -15.90 -8.50 -10.01
C MET A 527 -15.15 -7.63 -11.01
N ASP A 528 -15.09 -8.04 -12.28
CA ASP A 528 -14.40 -7.27 -13.33
C ASP A 528 -15.15 -5.96 -13.62
N GLU A 529 -16.49 -5.97 -13.66
CA GLU A 529 -17.31 -4.76 -13.76
C GLU A 529 -17.07 -3.81 -12.58
N PHE A 530 -17.13 -4.32 -11.36
CA PHE A 530 -16.85 -3.54 -10.15
C PHE A 530 -15.44 -2.98 -10.15
N LYS A 531 -14.45 -3.79 -10.51
CA LYS A 531 -13.04 -3.42 -10.58
C LYS A 531 -12.84 -2.27 -11.55
N GLN A 532 -13.48 -2.32 -12.72
CA GLN A 532 -13.43 -1.23 -13.69
C GLN A 532 -14.05 0.05 -13.12
N ARG A 533 -15.30 -0.02 -12.65
CA ARG A 533 -16.09 1.14 -12.22
C ARG A 533 -15.60 1.76 -10.90
N GLU A 534 -15.33 0.93 -9.87
CA GLU A 534 -15.07 1.44 -8.52
C GLU A 534 -13.58 1.54 -8.19
N ILE A 535 -12.73 0.71 -8.81
CA ILE A 535 -11.30 0.66 -8.48
C ILE A 535 -10.49 1.39 -9.54
N TYR A 536 -10.50 0.95 -10.78
CA TYR A 536 -9.63 1.49 -11.83
C TYR A 536 -9.98 2.93 -12.18
N ASP A 537 -11.25 3.24 -12.46
CA ASP A 537 -11.69 4.61 -12.75
C ASP A 537 -11.31 5.57 -11.61
N ARG A 538 -11.40 5.11 -10.37
CA ARG A 538 -11.03 5.88 -9.20
C ARG A 538 -9.52 6.10 -9.12
N ILE A 539 -8.70 5.07 -9.33
CA ILE A 539 -7.24 5.17 -9.36
C ILE A 539 -6.81 6.20 -10.41
N PHE A 540 -7.31 6.06 -11.64
CA PHE A 540 -6.93 6.94 -12.74
C PHE A 540 -7.40 8.38 -12.53
N ARG A 541 -8.61 8.59 -12.03
CA ARG A 541 -9.16 9.91 -11.72
C ARG A 541 -8.38 10.59 -10.60
N VAL A 542 -8.09 9.88 -9.50
CA VAL A 542 -7.33 10.43 -8.37
C VAL A 542 -5.93 10.81 -8.82
N GLU A 543 -5.23 9.94 -9.58
CA GLU A 543 -3.90 10.30 -10.09
C GLU A 543 -3.96 11.47 -11.07
N ASN A 544 -4.98 11.55 -11.92
CA ASN A 544 -5.13 12.66 -12.85
C ASN A 544 -5.29 14.03 -12.16
N THR A 545 -5.92 14.05 -10.98
CA THR A 545 -6.18 15.28 -10.21
C THR A 545 -5.11 15.57 -9.16
N GLU A 546 -4.62 14.57 -8.44
CA GLU A 546 -3.72 14.72 -7.28
C GLU A 546 -2.25 14.49 -7.64
N ASN A 547 -1.96 13.78 -8.75
CA ASN A 547 -0.61 13.49 -9.23
C ASN A 547 0.28 12.84 -8.15
N GLN A 548 -0.26 11.84 -7.40
CA GLN A 548 0.42 11.22 -6.25
C GLN A 548 1.74 10.57 -6.64
N PHE A 549 1.81 9.88 -7.80
CA PHE A 549 3.05 9.29 -8.28
C PHE A 549 4.07 10.35 -8.69
N HIS A 550 3.61 11.43 -9.36
CA HIS A 550 4.50 12.54 -9.68
C HIS A 550 5.11 13.14 -8.41
N THR A 551 4.27 13.46 -7.41
CA THR A 551 4.70 14.05 -6.14
C THR A 551 5.70 13.13 -5.41
N PHE A 552 5.43 11.82 -5.39
CA PHE A 552 6.30 10.82 -4.75
C PHE A 552 7.71 10.81 -5.39
N PHE A 553 7.80 10.68 -6.72
CA PHE A 553 9.11 10.65 -7.38
C PHE A 553 9.80 12.01 -7.43
N HIS A 554 9.05 13.09 -7.59
CA HIS A 554 9.60 14.46 -7.55
C HIS A 554 10.27 14.73 -6.20
N HIS A 555 9.60 14.36 -5.11
CA HIS A 555 10.16 14.51 -3.78
C HIS A 555 11.46 13.68 -3.60
N LEU A 556 11.48 12.42 -4.04
CA LEU A 556 12.70 11.59 -3.99
C LEU A 556 13.86 12.19 -4.79
N ASP A 557 13.58 12.81 -5.94
CA ASP A 557 14.58 13.42 -6.81
C ASP A 557 15.21 14.68 -6.22
N HIS A 558 14.42 15.46 -5.44
CA HIS A 558 14.84 16.76 -4.91
C HIS A 558 15.24 16.72 -3.42
N HIS A 559 14.88 15.65 -2.71
CA HIS A 559 15.22 15.52 -1.29
C HIS A 559 16.73 15.36 -1.09
N ARG A 560 17.35 16.34 -0.44
CA ARG A 560 18.79 16.35 -0.14
C ARG A 560 19.07 15.40 1.02
N SER A 561 19.36 14.15 0.74
CA SER A 561 19.58 13.13 1.75
C SER A 561 20.52 12.03 1.29
N ASP A 562 21.44 11.63 2.17
CA ASP A 562 22.34 10.49 1.94
C ASP A 562 21.62 9.13 1.99
N TYR A 563 20.34 9.12 2.40
CA TYR A 563 19.58 7.86 2.52
C TYR A 563 19.34 7.13 1.21
N PHE A 564 19.39 7.83 0.06
CA PHE A 564 19.15 7.24 -1.26
C PHE A 564 20.41 7.13 -2.13
N LEU A 565 21.59 7.51 -1.61
CA LEU A 565 22.84 7.40 -2.37
C LEU A 565 23.24 5.96 -2.70
N TRP A 566 22.66 4.98 -2.03
CA TRP A 566 22.79 3.56 -2.40
C TRP A 566 22.26 3.22 -3.81
N LEU A 567 21.48 4.13 -4.43
CA LEU A 567 21.05 4.02 -5.84
C LEU A 567 22.16 4.38 -6.84
N THR A 568 23.20 5.06 -6.39
CA THR A 568 24.32 5.48 -7.25
C THR A 568 25.24 4.30 -7.58
N ALA A 569 26.18 4.52 -8.48
CA ALA A 569 27.20 3.53 -8.86
C ALA A 569 28.06 3.05 -7.68
N SER A 570 28.16 3.84 -6.59
CA SER A 570 28.90 3.47 -5.38
C SER A 570 28.14 2.44 -4.50
N GLY A 571 26.90 2.08 -4.83
CA GLY A 571 26.13 0.99 -4.21
C GLY A 571 25.72 1.22 -2.75
N ILE A 572 25.40 0.13 -2.02
CA ILE A 572 24.86 0.20 -0.65
C ILE A 572 25.77 0.94 0.33
N SER A 573 27.09 0.88 0.13
CA SER A 573 28.06 1.54 1.01
C SER A 573 27.99 3.07 0.97
N ALA A 574 27.47 3.66 -0.10
CA ALA A 574 27.30 5.10 -0.24
C ALA A 574 26.07 5.62 0.51
N GLY A 575 25.09 4.76 0.77
CA GLY A 575 23.89 5.14 1.51
C GLY A 575 24.14 5.19 3.02
N ARG A 576 23.56 6.17 3.69
CA ARG A 576 23.55 6.19 5.15
C ARG A 576 22.80 4.97 5.69
N GLN A 577 23.45 4.14 6.49
CA GLN A 577 22.80 3.01 7.14
C GLN A 577 21.83 3.51 8.22
N ARG A 578 20.63 2.94 8.25
CA ARG A 578 19.66 3.23 9.31
C ARG A 578 20.22 2.83 10.68
N GLY A 579 20.34 3.79 11.60
CA GLY A 579 20.54 3.49 13.01
C GLY A 579 19.36 2.70 13.60
N ALA A 580 19.53 2.13 14.80
CA ALA A 580 18.46 1.39 15.51
C ALA A 580 17.30 2.27 16.01
N GLY A 581 17.23 3.57 15.64
CA GLY A 581 16.17 4.51 16.00
C GLY A 581 15.03 4.54 14.98
N LYS A 582 13.85 4.97 15.41
CA LYS A 582 12.69 5.22 14.54
C LYS A 582 13.06 6.28 13.50
N ASP A 583 13.16 5.90 12.23
CA ASP A 583 13.43 6.85 11.18
C ASP A 583 12.14 7.61 10.81
N ALA A 584 12.27 8.92 10.74
CA ALA A 584 11.19 9.86 10.45
C ALA A 584 10.47 9.64 9.10
N LEU A 585 11.11 8.93 8.16
CA LEU A 585 10.56 8.62 6.82
C LEU A 585 9.42 7.58 6.84
N ASP A 586 9.37 6.71 7.86
CA ASP A 586 8.30 5.71 8.01
C ASP A 586 7.20 6.15 9.00
N ALA A 587 7.44 7.20 9.78
CA ALA A 587 6.58 7.58 10.91
C ALA A 587 5.32 8.36 10.54
N SER A 588 5.21 8.93 9.33
CA SER A 588 4.14 9.90 9.04
C SER A 588 2.77 9.26 8.72
N ASP A 589 2.74 7.98 8.32
CA ASP A 589 1.47 7.27 8.03
C ASP A 589 1.19 6.11 9.00
N ASP A 590 2.16 5.73 9.86
CA ASP A 590 2.17 4.45 10.56
C ASP A 590 1.82 4.53 12.06
N GLU A 591 1.76 5.73 12.68
CA GLU A 591 1.39 5.84 14.12
C GLU A 591 -0.05 5.37 14.42
N ALA A 592 -0.91 5.31 13.41
CA ALA A 592 -2.26 4.78 13.54
C ALA A 592 -2.34 3.25 13.38
N ASP A 593 -1.38 2.62 12.68
CA ASP A 593 -1.42 1.19 12.34
C ASP A 593 -0.63 0.30 13.33
N VAL A 594 0.27 0.87 14.14
CA VAL A 594 1.17 0.11 15.03
C VAL A 594 0.49 -0.38 16.32
N ASN A 595 -0.65 0.20 16.70
CA ASN A 595 -1.39 -0.20 17.91
C ASN A 595 -2.35 -1.40 17.73
N GLY A 596 -2.32 -2.06 16.57
CA GLY A 596 -3.02 -3.32 16.34
C GLY A 596 -2.09 -4.49 16.68
N GLU A 597 -2.27 -5.08 17.87
CA GLU A 597 -1.60 -6.29 18.32
C GLU A 597 -1.52 -7.34 17.20
N GLU A 598 -0.31 -7.84 16.94
CA GLU A 598 -0.09 -9.07 16.19
C GLU A 598 -0.75 -10.22 16.97
N GLY A 599 -1.96 -10.63 16.51
CA GLY A 599 -2.64 -11.82 16.97
C GLY A 599 -2.69 -12.86 15.84
#